data_3a90b419315c3c9b54f63276b597fca3
#
_entry.id   3a90b419315c3c9b54f63276b597fca3
#
_cell.length_a   1.000
_cell.length_b   1.000
_cell.length_c   1.000
_cell.angle_alpha   90.00
_cell.angle_beta   90.00
_cell.angle_gamma   90.00
#
_symmetry.space_group_name_H-M   'P 1'
#
loop_
_entity.id
_entity.type
_entity.pdbx_description
1 polymer ?
#
loop_
_entity_poly.entity_id
_entity_poly.type
_entity_poly.pdbx_seq_one_letter_code
_entity_poly.pdbx_strand_id
1 'polypeptide(L)'
;MAGVFARGFLRCGYTVIPVNRKDDCQEIAQNISDPTPVLVAVGEADLQAVLINIPEQWKQSLVLLQNELLPNDWLQHQLEPTVISVWFEKKKGQDYKVLIPSPAFGKNAPLLVETLASIDISARELDSADDLLFELVVKNVYILTTNIAGLKVGGTVSELWQNHQAFSRLVAAEVIELQSKLTSQTLDTEKLINAMLVAFEGDPEHNCMGRSAPARLKRALQLAKQHQLTLPTLEGIAADLKD
;
A
#
# COMPACT_ATOMS: atom_id res chain seq x y z
N MET A 1 -7.94 7.68 4.14
CA MET A 1 -7.89 7.65 2.66
C MET A 1 -9.28 7.86 2.02
N ALA A 2 -10.31 7.08 2.36
CA ALA A 2 -11.65 7.18 1.74
C ALA A 2 -12.14 8.63 1.52
N GLY A 3 -12.05 9.50 2.54
CA GLY A 3 -12.51 10.89 2.42
C GLY A 3 -11.71 11.77 1.43
N VAL A 4 -10.44 11.43 1.12
CA VAL A 4 -9.65 12.15 0.10
C VAL A 4 -10.20 11.81 -1.28
N PHE A 5 -10.36 10.53 -1.60
CA PHE A 5 -10.95 10.09 -2.86
C PHE A 5 -12.40 10.56 -3.01
N ALA A 6 -13.22 10.47 -1.95
CA ALA A 6 -14.59 10.96 -1.96
C ALA A 6 -14.67 12.45 -2.33
N ARG A 7 -13.77 13.29 -1.78
CA ARG A 7 -13.66 14.71 -2.14
C ARG A 7 -13.34 14.90 -3.62
N GLY A 8 -12.39 14.12 -4.15
CA GLY A 8 -12.04 14.18 -5.57
C GLY A 8 -13.20 13.77 -6.47
N PHE A 9 -13.85 12.64 -6.19
CA PHE A 9 -15.02 12.19 -6.96
C PHE A 9 -16.15 13.22 -6.93
N LEU A 10 -16.48 13.80 -5.78
CA LEU A 10 -17.49 14.85 -5.66
C LEU A 10 -17.10 16.09 -6.50
N ARG A 11 -15.81 16.44 -6.53
CA ARG A 11 -15.34 17.58 -7.32
C ARG A 11 -15.42 17.34 -8.83
N CYS A 12 -15.31 16.08 -9.25
CA CYS A 12 -15.54 15.65 -10.64
C CYS A 12 -17.04 15.45 -10.97
N GLY A 13 -17.96 15.75 -10.05
CA GLY A 13 -19.40 15.63 -10.27
C GLY A 13 -20.01 14.26 -10.00
N TYR A 14 -19.25 13.31 -9.46
CA TYR A 14 -19.76 11.99 -9.11
C TYR A 14 -20.51 12.00 -7.79
N THR A 15 -21.61 11.25 -7.72
CA THR A 15 -22.27 10.94 -6.44
C THR A 15 -21.45 9.92 -5.67
N VAL A 16 -21.16 10.20 -4.40
CA VAL A 16 -20.41 9.29 -3.53
C VAL A 16 -21.33 8.69 -2.49
N ILE A 17 -21.43 7.38 -2.45
CA ILE A 17 -22.24 6.63 -1.49
C ILE A 17 -21.28 5.95 -0.51
N PRO A 18 -21.24 6.39 0.76
CA PRO A 18 -20.41 5.74 1.76
C PRO A 18 -21.02 4.42 2.18
N VAL A 19 -20.18 3.36 2.19
CA VAL A 19 -20.51 2.05 2.76
C VAL A 19 -19.64 1.85 3.99
N ASN A 20 -20.25 1.75 5.15
CA ASN A 20 -19.56 1.66 6.41
C ASN A 20 -19.60 0.23 6.96
N ARG A 21 -18.83 -0.04 8.01
CA ARG A 21 -18.66 -1.38 8.60
C ARG A 21 -19.98 -2.04 9.08
N LYS A 22 -21.04 -1.25 9.32
CA LYS A 22 -22.35 -1.73 9.78
C LYS A 22 -23.36 -1.91 8.64
N ASP A 23 -23.01 -1.45 7.45
CA ASP A 23 -23.91 -1.48 6.30
C ASP A 23 -23.79 -2.84 5.59
N ASP A 24 -24.91 -3.32 5.07
CA ASP A 24 -24.97 -4.54 4.26
C ASP A 24 -24.70 -4.19 2.78
N CYS A 25 -23.52 -4.59 2.31
CA CYS A 25 -23.11 -4.37 0.92
C CYS A 25 -24.08 -5.06 -0.08
N GLN A 26 -24.65 -6.21 0.28
CA GLN A 26 -25.56 -6.95 -0.60
C GLN A 26 -26.90 -6.21 -0.76
N GLU A 27 -27.41 -5.63 0.33
CA GLU A 27 -28.62 -4.80 0.29
C GLU A 27 -28.38 -3.53 -0.54
N ILE A 28 -27.26 -2.84 -0.33
CA ILE A 28 -26.91 -1.64 -1.09
C ILE A 28 -26.80 -1.95 -2.58
N ALA A 29 -26.18 -3.09 -2.92
CA ALA A 29 -25.97 -3.51 -4.30
C ALA A 29 -27.28 -3.80 -5.05
N GLN A 30 -28.37 -4.15 -4.38
CA GLN A 30 -29.69 -4.29 -5.01
C GLN A 30 -30.18 -2.97 -5.61
N ASN A 31 -29.80 -1.84 -5.00
CA ASN A 31 -30.20 -0.50 -5.46
C ASN A 31 -29.14 0.16 -6.35
N ILE A 32 -27.89 -0.32 -6.30
CA ILE A 32 -26.75 0.23 -7.04
C ILE A 32 -26.04 -0.94 -7.73
N SER A 33 -26.57 -1.34 -8.87
CA SER A 33 -26.09 -2.54 -9.60
C SER A 33 -24.81 -2.30 -10.39
N ASP A 34 -24.53 -1.07 -10.83
CA ASP A 34 -23.40 -0.73 -11.68
C ASP A 34 -22.67 0.54 -11.18
N PRO A 35 -21.99 0.45 -10.03
CA PRO A 35 -21.20 1.57 -9.51
C PRO A 35 -19.89 1.71 -10.29
N THR A 36 -19.44 2.95 -10.48
CA THR A 36 -18.16 3.26 -11.11
C THR A 36 -17.46 4.38 -10.36
N PRO A 37 -16.39 4.09 -9.60
CA PRO A 37 -15.90 2.77 -9.16
C PRO A 37 -16.40 2.36 -7.76
N VAL A 38 -16.05 1.15 -7.33
CA VAL A 38 -16.16 0.71 -5.92
C VAL A 38 -14.81 0.80 -5.24
N LEU A 39 -14.59 1.85 -4.46
CA LEU A 39 -13.34 2.07 -3.74
C LEU A 39 -13.32 1.28 -2.42
N VAL A 40 -12.47 0.28 -2.31
CA VAL A 40 -12.24 -0.48 -1.08
C VAL A 40 -11.17 0.23 -0.26
N ALA A 41 -11.60 1.06 0.69
CA ALA A 41 -10.70 1.91 1.50
C ALA A 41 -10.66 1.46 2.97
N VAL A 42 -10.47 0.17 3.19
CA VAL A 42 -10.32 -0.47 4.51
C VAL A 42 -8.85 -0.65 4.89
N GLY A 43 -8.59 -0.97 6.15
CA GLY A 43 -7.23 -1.33 6.59
C GLY A 43 -6.78 -2.67 6.02
N GLU A 44 -5.47 -2.90 5.98
CA GLU A 44 -4.84 -4.11 5.43
C GLU A 44 -5.40 -5.39 6.08
N ALA A 45 -5.65 -5.36 7.39
CA ALA A 45 -6.17 -6.50 8.14
C ALA A 45 -7.63 -6.86 7.79
N ASP A 46 -8.41 -5.90 7.30
CA ASP A 46 -9.83 -6.10 6.98
C ASP A 46 -10.04 -6.47 5.50
N LEU A 47 -9.01 -6.35 4.65
CA LEU A 47 -9.14 -6.47 3.19
C LEU A 47 -9.74 -7.81 2.76
N GLN A 48 -9.18 -8.92 3.23
CA GLN A 48 -9.59 -10.26 2.81
C GLN A 48 -11.06 -10.55 3.16
N ALA A 49 -11.49 -10.12 4.35
CA ALA A 49 -12.88 -10.27 4.77
C ALA A 49 -13.86 -9.46 3.90
N VAL A 50 -13.41 -8.29 3.42
CA VAL A 50 -14.21 -7.46 2.50
C VAL A 50 -14.27 -8.10 1.13
N LEU A 51 -13.14 -8.55 0.56
CA LEU A 51 -13.08 -9.13 -0.80
C LEU A 51 -13.93 -10.39 -0.94
N ILE A 52 -13.97 -11.24 0.10
CA ILE A 52 -14.84 -12.44 0.12
C ILE A 52 -16.32 -12.08 0.03
N ASN A 53 -16.71 -10.93 0.60
CA ASN A 53 -18.10 -10.53 0.72
C ASN A 53 -18.54 -9.46 -0.30
N ILE A 54 -17.71 -9.13 -1.28
CA ILE A 54 -18.07 -8.17 -2.35
C ILE A 54 -19.25 -8.70 -3.17
N PRO A 55 -20.31 -7.90 -3.38
CA PRO A 55 -21.39 -8.23 -4.29
C PRO A 55 -20.89 -8.56 -5.70
N GLU A 56 -21.45 -9.60 -6.33
CA GLU A 56 -21.00 -10.08 -7.64
C GLU A 56 -20.99 -8.97 -8.69
N GLN A 57 -22.03 -8.16 -8.74
CA GLN A 57 -22.16 -7.05 -9.69
C GLN A 57 -21.14 -5.92 -9.48
N TRP A 58 -20.45 -5.86 -8.33
CA TRP A 58 -19.43 -4.84 -8.05
C TRP A 58 -17.99 -5.29 -8.36
N LYS A 59 -17.77 -6.58 -8.58
CA LYS A 59 -16.42 -7.15 -8.77
C LYS A 59 -15.63 -6.50 -9.91
N GLN A 60 -16.33 -6.13 -10.99
CA GLN A 60 -15.70 -5.51 -12.16
C GLN A 60 -15.36 -4.02 -12.01
N SER A 61 -15.77 -3.41 -10.90
CA SER A 61 -15.60 -1.97 -10.64
C SER A 61 -14.68 -1.69 -9.45
N LEU A 62 -14.05 -2.72 -8.88
CA LEU A 62 -13.23 -2.60 -7.68
C LEU A 62 -11.99 -1.74 -7.90
N VAL A 63 -11.68 -0.94 -6.88
CA VAL A 63 -10.43 -0.20 -6.73
C VAL A 63 -9.81 -0.53 -5.38
N LEU A 64 -8.56 -1.01 -5.38
CA LEU A 64 -7.78 -1.34 -4.19
C LEU A 64 -6.67 -0.30 -3.98
N LEU A 65 -6.34 0.00 -2.72
CA LEU A 65 -5.36 1.03 -2.36
C LEU A 65 -4.58 0.74 -1.07
N GLN A 66 -4.65 -0.48 -0.56
CA GLN A 66 -4.02 -0.86 0.69
C GLN A 66 -2.49 -0.84 0.61
N ASN A 67 -1.82 -0.56 1.73
CA ASN A 67 -0.40 -0.84 1.85
C ASN A 67 -0.17 -2.36 1.93
N GLU A 68 1.05 -2.78 1.64
CA GLU A 68 1.48 -4.19 1.66
C GLU A 68 0.73 -5.09 0.66
N LEU A 69 -0.03 -4.48 -0.27
CA LEU A 69 -0.82 -5.18 -1.28
C LEU A 69 0.09 -5.86 -2.32
N LEU A 70 -0.26 -7.07 -2.71
CA LEU A 70 0.38 -7.85 -3.77
C LEU A 70 -0.69 -8.55 -4.63
N PRO A 71 -0.38 -8.97 -5.88
CA PRO A 71 -1.36 -9.57 -6.78
C PRO A 71 -2.13 -10.75 -6.19
N ASN A 72 -1.50 -11.59 -5.36
CA ASN A 72 -2.18 -12.72 -4.73
C ASN A 72 -3.34 -12.31 -3.82
N ASP A 73 -3.35 -11.07 -3.30
CA ASP A 73 -4.42 -10.59 -2.42
C ASP A 73 -5.79 -10.53 -3.11
N TRP A 74 -5.82 -10.34 -4.43
CA TRP A 74 -7.05 -10.33 -5.21
C TRP A 74 -7.20 -11.51 -6.18
N LEU A 75 -6.09 -12.05 -6.72
CA LEU A 75 -6.12 -13.19 -7.64
C LEU A 75 -6.69 -14.45 -6.99
N GLN A 76 -6.44 -14.70 -5.69
CA GLN A 76 -7.04 -15.81 -4.96
C GLN A 76 -8.58 -15.76 -4.92
N HIS A 77 -9.17 -14.58 -5.12
CA HIS A 77 -10.61 -14.35 -5.22
C HIS A 77 -11.10 -14.23 -6.66
N GLN A 78 -10.25 -14.50 -7.66
CA GLN A 78 -10.55 -14.37 -9.09
C GLN A 78 -11.04 -12.96 -9.46
N LEU A 79 -10.43 -11.93 -8.86
CA LEU A 79 -10.75 -10.52 -9.07
C LEU A 79 -9.69 -9.86 -9.96
N GLU A 80 -10.12 -8.87 -10.75
CA GLU A 80 -9.26 -8.02 -11.58
C GLU A 80 -9.51 -6.53 -11.25
N PRO A 81 -9.13 -6.08 -10.06
CA PRO A 81 -9.39 -4.71 -9.63
C PRO A 81 -8.50 -3.70 -10.36
N THR A 82 -8.93 -2.45 -10.41
CA THR A 82 -7.98 -1.36 -10.55
C THR A 82 -7.22 -1.22 -9.24
N VAL A 83 -5.91 -1.03 -9.32
CA VAL A 83 -5.05 -0.87 -8.13
C VAL A 83 -4.32 0.45 -8.20
N ILE A 84 -4.28 1.18 -7.09
CA ILE A 84 -3.47 2.39 -6.95
C ILE A 84 -2.52 2.28 -5.76
N SER A 85 -1.22 2.42 -6.02
CA SER A 85 -0.20 2.53 -4.97
C SER A 85 -0.17 3.98 -4.48
N VAL A 86 -0.81 4.24 -3.32
CA VAL A 86 -1.00 5.60 -2.80
C VAL A 86 0.29 6.14 -2.17
N TRP A 87 0.81 7.25 -2.71
CA TRP A 87 2.01 7.93 -2.24
C TRP A 87 1.73 9.33 -1.68
N PHE A 88 0.62 9.49 -1.02
CA PHE A 88 0.32 10.67 -0.22
C PHE A 88 -0.24 10.26 1.14
N GLU A 89 -0.06 11.11 2.13
CA GLU A 89 -0.61 10.91 3.46
C GLU A 89 -1.62 12.00 3.82
N LYS A 90 -2.56 11.65 4.71
CA LYS A 90 -3.52 12.59 5.29
C LYS A 90 -3.55 12.39 6.79
N LYS A 91 -3.00 13.34 7.54
CA LYS A 91 -3.10 13.37 9.00
C LYS A 91 -4.35 14.14 9.43
N LYS A 92 -4.90 13.78 10.59
CA LYS A 92 -6.07 14.47 11.14
C LYS A 92 -5.71 15.93 11.43
N GLY A 93 -6.53 16.85 10.92
CA GLY A 93 -6.32 18.31 11.13
C GLY A 93 -5.29 18.96 10.20
N GLN A 94 -4.61 18.19 9.33
CA GLN A 94 -3.68 18.70 8.32
C GLN A 94 -4.23 18.46 6.93
N ASP A 95 -3.70 19.15 5.93
CA ASP A 95 -3.97 18.81 4.53
C ASP A 95 -3.16 17.56 4.13
N TYR A 96 -3.42 17.02 2.93
CA TYR A 96 -2.63 15.91 2.42
C TYR A 96 -1.22 16.38 2.01
N LYS A 97 -0.27 15.46 2.12
CA LYS A 97 1.10 15.65 1.66
C LYS A 97 1.43 14.57 0.64
N VAL A 98 1.81 14.97 -0.57
CA VAL A 98 2.22 14.06 -1.64
C VAL A 98 3.72 13.82 -1.52
N LEU A 99 4.16 12.54 -1.55
CA LEU A 99 5.56 12.16 -1.57
C LEU A 99 6.06 12.09 -3.02
N ILE A 100 5.42 11.25 -3.80
CA ILE A 100 5.64 11.07 -5.25
C ILE A 100 4.29 10.84 -5.94
N PRO A 101 4.19 10.94 -7.28
CA PRO A 101 2.95 10.62 -8.00
C PRO A 101 2.51 9.18 -7.72
N SER A 102 1.23 8.99 -7.38
CA SER A 102 0.65 7.67 -7.09
C SER A 102 0.39 6.90 -8.39
N PRO A 103 1.05 5.75 -8.63
CA PRO A 103 0.81 4.95 -9.83
C PRO A 103 -0.47 4.13 -9.69
N ALA A 104 -1.25 4.06 -10.78
CA ALA A 104 -2.49 3.30 -10.88
C ALA A 104 -2.51 2.42 -12.13
N PHE A 105 -3.09 1.23 -12.03
CA PHE A 105 -3.26 0.29 -13.14
C PHE A 105 -4.65 -0.35 -13.10
N GLY A 106 -5.24 -0.57 -14.26
CA GLY A 106 -6.51 -1.24 -14.47
C GLY A 106 -7.58 -0.32 -15.05
N LYS A 107 -8.77 -0.86 -15.26
CA LYS A 107 -9.88 -0.22 -16.00
C LYS A 107 -10.23 1.19 -15.52
N ASN A 108 -10.18 1.46 -14.23
CA ASN A 108 -10.55 2.75 -13.65
C ASN A 108 -9.31 3.64 -13.34
N ALA A 109 -8.11 3.29 -13.81
CA ALA A 109 -6.91 4.10 -13.56
C ALA A 109 -7.02 5.54 -14.12
N PRO A 110 -7.53 5.77 -15.35
CA PRO A 110 -7.74 7.13 -15.86
C PRO A 110 -8.64 7.96 -14.96
N LEU A 111 -9.76 7.38 -14.50
CA LEU A 111 -10.70 8.04 -13.60
C LEU A 111 -10.05 8.40 -12.25
N LEU A 112 -9.20 7.55 -11.70
CA LEU A 112 -8.50 7.86 -10.45
C LEU A 112 -7.50 8.98 -10.62
N VAL A 113 -6.77 9.01 -11.75
CA VAL A 113 -5.82 10.07 -12.07
C VAL A 113 -6.55 11.42 -12.19
N GLU A 114 -7.65 11.48 -12.94
CA GLU A 114 -8.50 12.67 -13.05
C GLU A 114 -9.05 13.11 -11.69
N THR A 115 -9.58 12.16 -10.93
CA THR A 115 -10.15 12.40 -9.59
C THR A 115 -9.12 13.01 -8.64
N LEU A 116 -7.92 12.48 -8.60
CA LEU A 116 -6.86 13.00 -7.74
C LEU A 116 -6.33 14.34 -8.25
N ALA A 117 -6.17 14.51 -9.56
CA ALA A 117 -5.78 15.79 -10.16
C ALA A 117 -6.76 16.91 -9.83
N SER A 118 -8.07 16.64 -9.75
CA SER A 118 -9.10 17.61 -9.39
C SER A 118 -8.92 18.23 -7.99
N ILE A 119 -8.13 17.59 -7.14
CA ILE A 119 -7.78 18.05 -5.79
C ILE A 119 -6.28 18.24 -5.58
N ASP A 120 -5.53 18.48 -6.66
CA ASP A 120 -4.10 18.78 -6.68
C ASP A 120 -3.21 17.65 -6.13
N ILE A 121 -3.63 16.39 -6.26
CA ILE A 121 -2.84 15.20 -5.93
C ILE A 121 -2.33 14.55 -7.20
N SER A 122 -1.01 14.43 -7.34
CA SER A 122 -0.39 13.80 -8.50
C SER A 122 -0.59 12.29 -8.50
N ALA A 123 -1.05 11.78 -9.64
CA ALA A 123 -1.16 10.35 -9.93
C ALA A 123 -0.79 10.08 -11.39
N ARG A 124 -0.46 8.84 -11.73
CA ARG A 124 -0.12 8.43 -13.11
C ARG A 124 -0.66 7.05 -13.43
N GLU A 125 -0.99 6.83 -14.68
CA GLU A 125 -1.33 5.50 -15.18
C GLU A 125 -0.06 4.68 -15.43
N LEU A 126 -0.19 3.37 -15.30
CA LEU A 126 0.83 2.39 -15.66
C LEU A 126 0.40 1.63 -16.90
N ASP A 127 1.38 1.20 -17.69
CA ASP A 127 1.16 0.56 -18.98
C ASP A 127 0.92 -0.96 -18.86
N SER A 128 1.40 -1.60 -17.76
CA SER A 128 1.35 -3.04 -17.62
C SER A 128 1.14 -3.52 -16.17
N ALA A 129 0.73 -4.79 -16.04
CA ALA A 129 0.64 -5.47 -14.74
C ALA A 129 2.04 -5.68 -14.11
N ASP A 130 3.08 -5.81 -14.92
CA ASP A 130 4.46 -5.92 -14.43
C ASP A 130 4.95 -4.60 -13.83
N ASP A 131 4.59 -3.46 -14.42
CA ASP A 131 4.84 -2.15 -13.83
C ASP A 131 4.09 -1.98 -12.52
N LEU A 132 2.82 -2.42 -12.46
CA LEU A 132 2.07 -2.42 -11.20
C LEU A 132 2.76 -3.25 -10.13
N LEU A 133 3.18 -4.48 -10.46
CA LEU A 133 3.88 -5.34 -9.52
C LEU A 133 5.15 -4.67 -8.99
N PHE A 134 5.94 -4.07 -9.87
CA PHE A 134 7.14 -3.33 -9.47
C PHE A 134 6.80 -2.20 -8.49
N GLU A 135 5.81 -1.37 -8.79
CA GLU A 135 5.39 -0.25 -7.95
C GLU A 135 4.82 -0.69 -6.58
N LEU A 136 4.11 -1.80 -6.53
CA LEU A 136 3.63 -2.38 -5.27
C LEU A 136 4.80 -2.89 -4.43
N VAL A 137 5.76 -3.58 -5.05
CA VAL A 137 6.96 -4.05 -4.35
C VAL A 137 7.80 -2.89 -3.85
N VAL A 138 8.01 -1.83 -4.65
CA VAL A 138 8.71 -0.60 -4.21
C VAL A 138 8.01 -0.02 -2.98
N LYS A 139 6.69 0.08 -3.00
CA LYS A 139 5.91 0.58 -1.86
C LYS A 139 6.08 -0.29 -0.61
N ASN A 140 6.05 -1.61 -0.78
CA ASN A 140 6.23 -2.55 0.32
C ASN A 140 7.64 -2.48 0.89
N VAL A 141 8.67 -2.40 0.05
CA VAL A 141 10.06 -2.21 0.46
C VAL A 141 10.21 -0.90 1.24
N TYR A 142 9.67 0.21 0.72
CA TYR A 142 9.68 1.49 1.43
C TYR A 142 9.03 1.38 2.82
N ILE A 143 7.80 0.90 2.87
CA ILE A 143 7.01 0.87 4.13
C ILE A 143 7.62 -0.10 5.15
N LEU A 144 7.96 -1.31 4.72
CA LEU A 144 8.48 -2.32 5.64
C LEU A 144 9.87 -1.96 6.12
N THR A 145 10.77 -1.53 5.22
CA THR A 145 12.14 -1.14 5.62
C THR A 145 12.12 0.02 6.60
N THR A 146 11.41 1.12 6.29
CA THR A 146 11.38 2.29 7.17
C THR A 146 10.75 1.99 8.51
N ASN A 147 9.59 1.29 8.50
CA ASN A 147 8.88 1.00 9.75
C ASN A 147 9.67 0.01 10.63
N ILE A 148 10.24 -1.04 10.06
CA ILE A 148 10.96 -2.07 10.81
C ILE A 148 12.30 -1.52 11.32
N ALA A 149 13.09 -0.87 10.45
CA ALA A 149 14.33 -0.23 10.89
C ALA A 149 14.06 0.86 11.94
N GLY A 150 13.01 1.66 11.74
CA GLY A 150 12.59 2.70 12.67
C GLY A 150 12.24 2.21 14.08
N LEU A 151 11.80 0.95 14.23
CA LEU A 151 11.59 0.35 15.56
C LEU A 151 12.87 0.30 16.39
N LYS A 152 14.03 0.18 15.74
CA LYS A 152 15.33 0.11 16.42
C LYS A 152 16.01 1.46 16.55
N VAL A 153 15.95 2.31 15.50
CA VAL A 153 16.74 3.55 15.46
C VAL A 153 15.90 4.82 15.52
N GLY A 154 14.59 4.76 15.26
CA GLY A 154 13.72 5.95 15.23
C GLY A 154 14.06 6.91 14.10
N GLY A 155 13.71 8.20 14.28
CA GLY A 155 14.10 9.29 13.40
C GLY A 155 13.29 9.40 12.10
N THR A 156 13.82 10.18 11.17
CA THR A 156 13.27 10.40 9.82
C THR A 156 13.90 9.46 8.81
N VAL A 157 13.32 9.37 7.61
CA VAL A 157 13.86 8.52 6.53
C VAL A 157 15.22 9.02 6.06
N SER A 158 15.48 10.34 6.10
CA SER A 158 16.81 10.89 5.78
C SER A 158 17.84 10.52 6.84
N GLU A 159 17.52 10.66 8.13
CA GLU A 159 18.39 10.24 9.24
C GLU A 159 18.67 8.75 9.21
N LEU A 160 17.65 7.92 8.93
CA LEU A 160 17.80 6.48 8.77
C LEU A 160 18.85 6.15 7.70
N TRP A 161 18.78 6.80 6.55
CA TRP A 161 19.70 6.52 5.45
C TRP A 161 21.10 7.11 5.69
N GLN A 162 21.20 8.33 6.21
CA GLN A 162 22.46 9.02 6.45
C GLN A 162 23.28 8.39 7.60
N ASN A 163 22.62 8.03 8.69
CA ASN A 163 23.29 7.60 9.92
C ASN A 163 23.32 6.08 10.10
N HIS A 164 22.42 5.35 9.42
CA HIS A 164 22.23 3.90 9.61
C HIS A 164 22.14 3.14 8.29
N GLN A 165 22.83 3.60 7.22
CA GLN A 165 22.72 3.04 5.87
C GLN A 165 22.96 1.52 5.81
N ALA A 166 24.06 1.04 6.43
CA ALA A 166 24.39 -0.39 6.40
C ALA A 166 23.26 -1.24 7.03
N PHE A 167 22.72 -0.79 8.17
CA PHE A 167 21.62 -1.46 8.83
C PHE A 167 20.33 -1.41 8.00
N SER A 168 20.02 -0.25 7.41
CA SER A 168 18.85 -0.08 6.55
C SER A 168 18.91 -0.99 5.32
N ARG A 169 20.09 -1.16 4.73
CA ARG A 169 20.31 -2.10 3.62
C ARG A 169 20.09 -3.55 4.01
N LEU A 170 20.50 -3.96 5.21
CA LEU A 170 20.23 -5.33 5.71
C LEU A 170 18.71 -5.55 5.86
N VAL A 171 18.01 -4.62 6.48
CA VAL A 171 16.54 -4.71 6.61
C VAL A 171 15.88 -4.72 5.23
N ALA A 172 16.28 -3.83 4.31
CA ALA A 172 15.73 -3.79 2.96
C ALA A 172 15.98 -5.10 2.19
N ALA A 173 17.18 -5.69 2.29
CA ALA A 173 17.50 -6.94 1.62
C ALA A 173 16.60 -8.10 2.09
N GLU A 174 16.38 -8.24 3.40
CA GLU A 174 15.48 -9.26 3.95
C GLU A 174 14.01 -9.00 3.58
N VAL A 175 13.57 -7.74 3.55
CA VAL A 175 12.24 -7.38 3.04
C VAL A 175 12.10 -7.74 1.57
N ILE A 176 13.10 -7.45 0.72
CA ILE A 176 13.08 -7.79 -0.70
C ILE A 176 13.08 -9.31 -0.91
N GLU A 177 13.84 -10.06 -0.12
CA GLU A 177 13.80 -11.52 -0.14
C GLU A 177 12.39 -12.05 0.16
N LEU A 178 11.73 -11.50 1.18
CA LEU A 178 10.33 -11.82 1.48
C LEU A 178 9.42 -11.48 0.31
N GLN A 179 9.54 -10.28 -0.29
CA GLN A 179 8.74 -9.90 -1.45
C GLN A 179 8.99 -10.81 -2.65
N SER A 180 10.25 -11.19 -2.92
CA SER A 180 10.59 -12.18 -3.97
C SER A 180 9.86 -13.49 -3.78
N LYS A 181 9.80 -13.97 -2.54
CA LYS A 181 9.11 -15.21 -2.21
C LYS A 181 7.59 -15.09 -2.37
N LEU A 182 7.00 -14.00 -1.91
CA LEU A 182 5.55 -13.76 -1.98
C LEU A 182 5.05 -13.56 -3.41
N THR A 183 5.88 -13.00 -4.28
CA THR A 183 5.56 -12.75 -5.69
C THR A 183 6.00 -13.88 -6.62
N SER A 184 6.80 -14.83 -6.12
CA SER A 184 7.48 -15.86 -6.93
C SER A 184 8.33 -15.26 -8.08
N GLN A 185 8.90 -14.06 -7.84
CA GLN A 185 9.72 -13.32 -8.79
C GLN A 185 11.14 -13.17 -8.29
N THR A 186 12.12 -13.16 -9.20
CA THR A 186 13.47 -12.71 -8.88
C THR A 186 13.50 -11.19 -8.97
N LEU A 187 13.70 -10.53 -7.83
CA LEU A 187 13.68 -9.07 -7.72
C LEU A 187 15.10 -8.51 -7.71
N ASP A 188 15.30 -7.39 -8.42
CA ASP A 188 16.56 -6.64 -8.41
C ASP A 188 16.64 -5.77 -7.15
N THR A 189 17.49 -6.18 -6.22
CA THR A 189 17.67 -5.52 -4.92
C THR A 189 18.13 -4.07 -5.07
N GLU A 190 19.11 -3.78 -5.93
CA GLU A 190 19.63 -2.42 -6.07
C GLU A 190 18.61 -1.51 -6.77
N LYS A 191 17.91 -2.01 -7.77
CA LYS A 191 16.82 -1.26 -8.42
C LYS A 191 15.72 -0.87 -7.44
N LEU A 192 15.32 -1.78 -6.55
CA LEU A 192 14.29 -1.53 -5.54
C LEU A 192 14.78 -0.58 -4.44
N ILE A 193 16.01 -0.72 -3.98
CA ILE A 193 16.58 0.23 -3.00
C ILE A 193 16.65 1.63 -3.62
N ASN A 194 17.12 1.76 -4.87
CA ASN A 194 17.19 3.06 -5.54
C ASN A 194 15.78 3.68 -5.70
N ALA A 195 14.76 2.89 -6.05
CA ALA A 195 13.38 3.36 -6.13
C ALA A 195 12.83 3.78 -4.75
N MET A 196 13.17 3.05 -3.69
CA MET A 196 12.85 3.45 -2.31
C MET A 196 13.48 4.80 -1.95
N LEU A 197 14.73 5.06 -2.36
CA LEU A 197 15.42 6.33 -2.08
C LEU A 197 14.78 7.51 -2.80
N VAL A 198 14.27 7.34 -4.01
CA VAL A 198 13.46 8.37 -4.69
C VAL A 198 12.25 8.78 -3.84
N ALA A 199 11.62 7.82 -3.17
CA ALA A 199 10.51 8.14 -2.26
C ALA A 199 10.97 8.84 -0.97
N PHE A 200 12.21 8.58 -0.48
CA PHE A 200 12.79 9.34 0.64
C PHE A 200 13.01 10.81 0.26
N GLU A 201 13.48 11.07 -0.97
CA GLU A 201 13.66 12.44 -1.48
C GLU A 201 12.35 13.22 -1.57
N GLY A 202 11.22 12.53 -1.80
CA GLY A 202 9.89 13.13 -1.84
C GLY A 202 9.42 13.69 -0.48
N ASP A 203 9.88 13.11 0.63
CA ASP A 203 9.64 13.60 1.99
C ASP A 203 10.77 13.17 2.94
N PRO A 204 11.93 13.85 2.92
CA PRO A 204 13.09 13.49 3.75
C PRO A 204 12.81 13.50 5.25
N GLU A 205 11.88 14.36 5.69
CA GLU A 205 11.47 14.52 7.09
C GLU A 205 10.35 13.55 7.50
N HIS A 206 9.98 12.62 6.63
CA HIS A 206 8.98 11.61 6.98
C HIS A 206 9.50 10.72 8.11
N ASN A 207 8.70 10.55 9.17
CA ASN A 207 9.08 9.65 10.26
C ASN A 207 9.19 8.20 9.77
N CYS A 208 10.26 7.51 10.12
CA CYS A 208 10.50 6.12 9.75
C CYS A 208 9.33 5.21 10.16
N MET A 209 8.79 5.38 11.37
CA MET A 209 7.75 4.50 11.87
C MET A 209 6.49 5.24 12.30
N GLY A 210 5.36 4.56 12.15
CA GLY A 210 4.07 4.91 12.72
C GLY A 210 3.57 3.82 13.68
N ARG A 211 2.34 3.99 14.17
CA ARG A 211 1.69 3.06 15.10
C ARG A 211 1.60 1.61 14.59
N SER A 212 1.63 1.41 13.30
CA SER A 212 1.53 0.07 12.67
C SER A 212 2.85 -0.68 12.58
N ALA A 213 4.00 -0.05 12.91
CA ALA A 213 5.31 -0.65 12.71
C ALA A 213 5.49 -2.01 13.43
N PRO A 214 5.11 -2.20 14.72
CA PRO A 214 5.21 -3.50 15.37
C PRO A 214 4.32 -4.57 14.71
N ALA A 215 3.12 -4.19 14.27
CA ALA A 215 2.21 -5.11 13.58
C ALA A 215 2.75 -5.53 12.21
N ARG A 216 3.43 -4.63 11.48
CA ARG A 216 4.10 -4.92 10.21
C ARG A 216 5.26 -5.91 10.38
N LEU A 217 6.13 -5.68 11.36
CA LEU A 217 7.21 -6.62 11.68
C LEU A 217 6.64 -8.00 12.01
N LYS A 218 5.61 -8.06 12.85
CA LYS A 218 4.95 -9.33 13.21
C LYS A 218 4.39 -10.05 11.97
N ARG A 219 3.71 -9.34 11.06
CA ARG A 219 3.20 -9.94 9.81
C ARG A 219 4.32 -10.42 8.90
N ALA A 220 5.37 -9.62 8.72
CA ALA A 220 6.52 -10.00 7.89
C ALA A 220 7.16 -11.30 8.39
N LEU A 221 7.36 -11.44 9.70
CA LEU A 221 7.90 -12.67 10.30
C LEU A 221 6.93 -13.87 10.23
N GLN A 222 5.61 -13.63 10.31
CA GLN A 222 4.62 -14.69 10.10
C GLN A 222 4.64 -15.20 8.67
N LEU A 223 4.71 -14.31 7.67
CA LEU A 223 4.83 -14.66 6.26
C LEU A 223 6.14 -15.38 5.98
N ALA A 224 7.27 -14.89 6.52
CA ALA A 224 8.56 -15.56 6.40
C ALA A 224 8.49 -17.01 6.91
N LYS A 225 7.90 -17.22 8.09
CA LYS A 225 7.72 -18.57 8.65
C LYS A 225 6.85 -19.47 7.77
N GLN A 226 5.75 -18.94 7.21
CA GLN A 226 4.86 -19.68 6.30
C GLN A 226 5.60 -20.14 5.03
N HIS A 227 6.53 -19.31 4.55
CA HIS A 227 7.33 -19.57 3.36
C HIS A 227 8.72 -20.16 3.64
N GLN A 228 9.00 -20.58 4.88
CA GLN A 228 10.25 -21.21 5.31
C GLN A 228 11.49 -20.32 5.05
N LEU A 229 11.33 -19.01 5.19
CA LEU A 229 12.41 -18.03 5.14
C LEU A 229 12.94 -17.75 6.54
N THR A 230 14.25 -17.53 6.63
CA THR A 230 14.93 -17.04 7.84
C THR A 230 15.37 -15.61 7.57
N LEU A 231 14.93 -14.67 8.41
CA LEU A 231 15.19 -13.23 8.26
C LEU A 231 15.85 -12.73 9.56
N PRO A 232 17.17 -12.99 9.75
CA PRO A 232 17.84 -12.81 11.03
C PRO A 232 17.86 -11.35 11.52
N THR A 233 17.91 -10.38 10.61
CA THR A 233 17.85 -8.96 11.00
C THR A 233 16.48 -8.59 11.55
N LEU A 234 15.40 -9.02 10.88
CA LEU A 234 14.03 -8.80 11.34
C LEU A 234 13.72 -9.53 12.64
N GLU A 235 14.20 -10.77 12.77
CA GLU A 235 14.08 -11.59 13.99
C GLU A 235 14.82 -10.94 15.16
N GLY A 236 16.02 -10.40 14.93
CA GLY A 236 16.79 -9.67 15.94
C GLY A 236 16.05 -8.42 16.43
N ILE A 237 15.47 -7.63 15.50
CA ILE A 237 14.65 -6.45 15.88
C ILE A 237 13.44 -6.89 16.72
N ALA A 238 12.79 -7.99 16.36
CA ALA A 238 11.63 -8.48 17.11
C ALA A 238 12.00 -9.00 18.52
N ALA A 239 13.22 -9.52 18.70
CA ALA A 239 13.73 -9.93 20.01
C ALA A 239 13.98 -8.71 20.91
N ASP A 240 14.63 -7.67 20.36
CA ASP A 240 14.92 -6.41 21.09
C ASP A 240 13.65 -5.69 21.59
N LEU A 241 12.48 -5.93 20.98
CA LEU A 241 11.21 -5.31 21.39
C LEU A 241 10.48 -6.04 22.53
N LYS A 242 10.95 -7.21 22.94
CA LYS A 242 10.34 -8.00 24.02
C LYS A 242 10.99 -7.75 25.39
N ASP A 243 12.15 -7.12 25.35
CA ASP A 243 12.92 -6.69 26.55
C ASP A 243 12.56 -5.25 26.91
#